data_7355c68e37c976c05e3b28a8e2fdb7b7
#
_entry.id   7355c68e37c976c05e3b28a8e2fdb7b7
#
_cell.length_a   1.000
_cell.length_b   1.000
_cell.length_c   1.000
_cell.angle_alpha   90.00
_cell.angle_beta   90.00
_cell.angle_gamma   90.00
#
_symmetry.space_group_name_H-M   'P 1'
#
loop_
_entity.id
_entity.type
_entity.pdbx_description
1 polymer ?
#
loop_
_entity_poly.entity_id
_entity_poly.type
_entity_poly.pdbx_seq_one_letter_code
_entity_poly.pdbx_strand_id
1 'polypeptide(L)' 'MILKQTIEQIAQEHLQDTELSLVEVTVSDDNDIEVTITREGGGVSIDDCVALSRFIESRLDRDKEDFSLMVGSAGI' A
#
# COMPACT_ATOMS: atom_id res chain seq x y z
N MET A 1 -0.25 -11.20 -13.44
CA MET A 1 0.61 -10.90 -12.29
C MET A 1 0.55 -9.41 -11.96
N ILE A 2 0.35 -9.08 -10.69
CA ILE A 2 0.31 -7.70 -10.26
C ILE A 2 1.74 -7.16 -10.19
N LEU A 3 1.97 -6.00 -10.77
CA LEU A 3 3.30 -5.41 -10.82
C LEU A 3 3.53 -4.48 -9.65
N LYS A 4 4.74 -4.54 -9.09
CA LYS A 4 5.16 -3.64 -8.02
C LYS A 4 4.93 -2.18 -8.42
N GLN A 5 5.28 -1.83 -9.65
CA GLN A 5 5.15 -0.48 -10.17
C GLN A 5 3.70 0.01 -10.13
N THR A 6 2.77 -0.87 -10.45
CA THR A 6 1.35 -0.55 -10.40
C THR A 6 0.93 -0.20 -8.98
N ILE A 7 1.36 -0.99 -8.00
CA ILE A 7 1.04 -0.73 -6.60
C ILE A 7 1.68 0.57 -6.12
N GLU A 8 2.92 0.83 -6.53
CA GLU A 8 3.59 2.08 -6.17
C GLU A 8 2.81 3.29 -6.66
N GLN A 9 2.33 3.25 -7.90
CA GLN A 9 1.55 4.35 -8.47
C GLN A 9 0.24 4.57 -7.71
N ILE A 10 -0.46 3.49 -7.40
CA ILE A 10 -1.72 3.58 -6.67
C ILE A 10 -1.49 4.15 -5.27
N ALA A 11 -0.47 3.65 -4.57
CA ALA A 11 -0.16 4.11 -3.23
C ALA A 11 0.23 5.58 -3.22
N GLN A 12 1.06 6.01 -4.16
CA GLN A 12 1.48 7.41 -4.25
C GLN A 12 0.28 8.32 -4.50
N GLU A 13 -0.67 7.88 -5.29
CA GLU A 13 -1.87 8.64 -5.58
C GLU A 13 -2.67 8.92 -4.31
N HIS A 14 -2.80 7.90 -3.45
CA HIS A 14 -3.50 8.05 -2.17
C HIS A 14 -2.72 8.90 -1.17
N LEU A 15 -1.40 8.75 -1.14
CA LEU A 15 -0.56 9.42 -0.17
C LEU A 15 -0.24 10.87 -0.53
N GLN A 16 -0.53 11.26 -1.76
CA GLN A 16 -0.36 12.62 -2.22
C GLN A 16 -1.19 13.55 -1.35
N ASP A 17 -0.64 14.68 -0.96
CA ASP A 17 -1.30 15.67 -0.10
C ASP A 17 -1.55 15.18 1.34
N THR A 18 -0.89 14.11 1.74
CA THR A 18 -0.91 13.65 3.13
C THR A 18 0.48 13.77 3.74
N GLU A 19 0.58 13.58 5.05
CA GLU A 19 1.86 13.55 5.74
C GLU A 19 2.54 12.19 5.64
N LEU A 20 1.89 11.25 4.98
CA LEU A 20 2.41 9.90 4.82
C LEU A 20 3.32 9.80 3.61
N SER A 21 4.30 8.92 3.69
CA SER A 21 5.23 8.65 2.60
C SER A 21 5.36 7.16 2.36
N LEU A 22 5.52 6.78 1.10
CA LEU A 22 5.74 5.40 0.74
C LEU A 22 7.21 5.04 0.95
N VAL A 23 7.46 3.98 1.70
CA VAL A 23 8.81 3.50 1.97
C VAL A 23 9.18 2.37 1.04
N GLU A 24 8.32 1.37 0.94
CA GLU A 24 8.61 0.19 0.16
C GLU A 24 7.33 -0.50 -0.27
N VAL A 25 7.39 -1.13 -1.42
CA VAL A 25 6.34 -2.02 -1.92
C VAL A 25 7.01 -3.30 -2.39
N THR A 26 6.47 -4.44 -1.99
CA THR A 26 6.92 -5.72 -2.51
C THR A 26 5.71 -6.49 -3.02
N VAL A 27 5.91 -7.24 -4.08
CA VAL A 27 4.89 -8.13 -4.66
C VAL A 27 5.55 -9.45 -4.97
N SER A 28 5.07 -10.53 -4.35
CA SER A 28 5.61 -11.86 -4.60
C SER A 28 5.00 -12.47 -5.87
N ASP A 29 5.54 -13.61 -6.26
CA ASP A 29 5.01 -14.34 -7.42
C ASP A 29 3.57 -14.81 -7.20
N ASP A 30 3.15 -14.94 -5.96
CA ASP A 30 1.79 -15.34 -5.60
C ASP A 30 0.86 -14.14 -5.40
N ASN A 31 1.30 -12.95 -5.80
CA ASN A 31 0.56 -11.71 -5.60
C ASN A 31 0.32 -11.37 -4.13
N ASP A 32 1.31 -11.69 -3.29
CA ASP A 32 1.31 -11.22 -1.91
C ASP A 32 1.93 -9.83 -1.92
N ILE A 33 1.12 -8.83 -1.64
CA ILE A 33 1.51 -7.43 -1.72
C ILE A 33 1.77 -6.90 -0.31
N GLU A 34 2.94 -6.33 -0.10
CA GLU A 34 3.26 -5.65 1.16
C GLU A 34 3.62 -4.21 0.86
N VAL A 35 2.96 -3.29 1.55
CA VAL A 35 3.19 -1.86 1.40
C VAL A 35 3.64 -1.32 2.75
N THR A 36 4.75 -0.62 2.77
CA THR A 36 5.29 -0.01 3.98
C THR A 36 5.26 1.49 3.83
N ILE A 37 4.69 2.17 4.82
CA ILE A 37 4.57 3.63 4.81
C ILE A 37 5.12 4.20 6.10
N THR A 38 5.40 5.51 6.07
CA THR A 38 5.88 6.22 7.25
C THR A 38 5.20 7.59 7.30
N ARG A 39 5.25 8.22 8.47
CA ARG A 39 4.73 9.57 8.66
C ARG A 39 5.84 10.46 9.21
N GLU A 40 6.02 11.62 8.61
CA GLU A 40 7.00 12.56 9.08
C GLU A 40 6.58 13.13 10.45
N GLY A 41 7.48 13.02 11.42
CA GLY A 41 7.25 13.59 12.74
C GLY A 41 6.30 12.83 13.64
N GLY A 42 5.89 11.63 13.25
CA GLY A 42 4.98 10.85 14.08
C GLY A 42 4.84 9.43 13.61
N GLY A 43 3.93 8.70 14.23
CA GLY A 43 3.64 7.32 13.87
C GLY A 43 2.50 7.21 12.87
N VAL A 44 2.42 6.06 12.23
CA VAL A 44 1.32 5.73 11.33
C VAL A 44 0.23 5.05 12.15
N SER A 45 -0.99 5.52 12.01
CA SER A 45 -2.12 4.93 12.73
C SER A 45 -2.68 3.72 11.98
N ILE A 46 -3.44 2.92 12.69
CA ILE A 46 -4.14 1.79 12.07
C ILE A 46 -5.11 2.30 11.01
N ASP A 47 -5.78 3.42 11.29
CA ASP A 47 -6.71 4.02 10.33
C ASP A 47 -6.02 4.43 9.04
N ASP A 48 -4.78 4.92 9.13
CA ASP A 48 -3.99 5.28 7.95
C ASP A 48 -3.73 4.06 7.08
N CYS A 49 -3.36 2.95 7.72
CA CYS A 49 -3.09 1.70 7.01
C CYS A 49 -4.35 1.14 6.38
N VAL A 50 -5.46 1.16 7.09
CA VAL A 50 -6.74 0.66 6.58
C VAL A 50 -7.21 1.48 5.40
N ALA A 51 -7.11 2.80 5.49
CA ALA A 51 -7.53 3.67 4.40
C ALA A 51 -6.74 3.40 3.13
N LEU A 52 -5.42 3.26 3.24
CA LEU A 52 -4.58 2.95 2.09
C LEU A 52 -4.89 1.58 1.52
N SER A 53 -5.05 0.59 2.40
CA SER A 53 -5.39 -0.77 1.98
C SER A 53 -6.68 -0.78 1.16
N ARG A 54 -7.72 -0.10 1.63
CA ARG A 54 -9.00 -0.03 0.93
C ARG A 54 -8.87 0.69 -0.40
N PHE A 55 -8.06 1.74 -0.44
CA PHE A 55 -7.84 2.48 -1.68
C PHE A 55 -7.18 1.60 -2.73
N ILE A 56 -6.13 0.88 -2.33
CA ILE A 56 -5.43 -0.03 -3.25
C ILE A 56 -6.37 -1.12 -3.74
N GLU A 57 -7.15 -1.73 -2.84
CA GLU A 57 -8.10 -2.77 -3.21
C GLU A 57 -9.14 -2.26 -4.19
N SER A 58 -9.56 -1.01 -4.06
CA SER A 58 -10.55 -0.42 -4.97
C SER A 58 -10.01 -0.24 -6.38
N ARG A 59 -8.69 -0.20 -6.53
CA ARG A 59 -8.04 -0.03 -7.84
C ARG A 59 -7.63 -1.35 -8.47
N LEU A 60 -7.70 -2.45 -7.72
CA LEU A 60 -7.35 -3.77 -8.21
C LEU A 60 -8.63 -4.58 -8.42
N ASP A 61 -8.56 -5.54 -9.33
CA ASP A 61 -9.71 -6.37 -9.66
C ASP A 61 -9.46 -7.82 -9.25
N ARG A 62 -10.08 -8.24 -8.14
CA ARG A 62 -9.94 -9.61 -7.64
C ARG A 62 -10.58 -10.64 -8.57
N ASP A 63 -11.55 -10.24 -9.37
CA ASP A 63 -12.18 -11.15 -10.32
C ASP A 63 -11.21 -11.54 -11.44
N LYS A 64 -10.26 -10.68 -11.72
CA LYS A 64 -9.24 -10.96 -12.73
C LYS A 64 -8.04 -11.67 -12.14
N GLU A 65 -7.67 -11.30 -10.93
CA GLU A 65 -6.43 -11.78 -10.34
C GLU A 65 -6.53 -11.69 -8.83
N ASP A 66 -6.39 -12.82 -8.15
CA ASP A 66 -6.43 -12.82 -6.70
C ASP A 66 -5.13 -12.27 -6.12
N PHE A 67 -5.21 -11.71 -4.91
CA PHE A 67 -4.05 -11.15 -4.25
C PHE A 67 -4.27 -11.08 -2.74
N SER A 68 -3.17 -10.96 -2.01
CA SER A 68 -3.17 -10.64 -0.59
C SER A 68 -2.53 -9.28 -0.43
N LEU A 69 -3.07 -8.46 0.45
CA LEU A 69 -2.56 -7.11 0.65
C LEU A 69 -2.34 -6.84 2.14
N MET A 70 -1.16 -6.37 2.45
CA MET A 70 -0.81 -5.97 3.80
C MET A 70 -0.17 -4.59 3.76
N VAL A 71 -0.66 -3.68 4.61
CA VAL A 71 -0.08 -2.35 4.75
C VAL A 71 0.41 -2.19 6.18
N GLY A 72 1.65 -1.76 6.33
CA GLY A 72 2.24 -1.56 7.63
C GLY A 72 3.09 -0.32 7.69
N SER A 73 3.52 0.04 8.90
CA SER A 73 4.38 1.18 9.11
C SER A 73 5.85 0.76 9.16
N ALA A 74 6.70 1.65 8.65
CA ALA A 74 8.14 1.43 8.74
C ALA A 74 8.64 1.82 10.11
N GLY A 75 9.34 0.98 10.74
CA GLY A 75 10.14 1.28 11.82
C GLY A 75 9.58 1.65 13.06
N ILE A 76 9.63 1.99 13.80
CA ILE A 76 9.43 2.38 14.81
C ILE A 76 9.50 2.64 15.52
#